data_9557002dc91ca6ff1c6241d36e7a818d
#
_entry.id   9557002dc91ca6ff1c6241d36e7a818d
#
_cell.length_a   1.000
_cell.length_b   1.000
_cell.length_c   1.000
_cell.angle_alpha   90.00
_cell.angle_beta   90.00
_cell.angle_gamma   90.00
#
_symmetry.space_group_name_H-M   'P 1'
#
loop_
_entity.id
_entity.type
_entity.pdbx_description
1 polymer ?
#
loop_
_entity_poly.entity_id
_entity_poly.type
_entity_poly.pdbx_seq_one_letter_code
_entity_poly.pdbx_strand_id
1 'polypeptide(L)'
;MEKLIEAFDNKYSVSSDGIVYSLKGKKKVLNGKIATSGYREVVINHLGKKTYILVHRLVASVFLVNTNNYRTVNHKDCNKLNNNVSNLEWCSDSENLIHARNNGLLKTKINNEIAEQIKNENGTIREIAKKYGIGKTQVGYIKQGKRWQK
;
A
#
# COMPACT_ATOMS: atom_id res chain seq x y z
N MET A 1 17.54 14.67 -1.28
CA MET A 1 17.11 15.65 -2.33
C MET A 1 15.78 16.26 -1.89
N GLU A 2 15.53 17.56 -2.18
CA GLU A 2 14.27 18.24 -1.87
C GLU A 2 13.71 18.87 -3.16
N LYS A 3 12.40 18.85 -3.34
CA LYS A 3 11.70 19.46 -4.49
C LYS A 3 10.50 20.26 -4.02
N LEU A 4 10.21 21.33 -4.74
CA LEU A 4 9.00 22.14 -4.57
C LEU A 4 7.76 21.38 -5.03
N ILE A 5 6.61 21.68 -4.42
CA ILE A 5 5.32 21.06 -4.77
C ILE A 5 4.51 22.09 -5.57
N GLU A 6 4.57 21.98 -6.90
CA GLU A 6 3.91 22.89 -7.84
C GLU A 6 2.40 23.01 -7.60
N ALA A 7 1.73 21.89 -7.29
CA ALA A 7 0.30 21.85 -7.01
C ALA A 7 -0.14 22.77 -5.85
N PHE A 8 0.79 23.31 -5.07
CA PHE A 8 0.54 24.24 -3.95
C PHE A 8 1.32 25.55 -4.10
N ASP A 9 1.43 26.08 -5.32
CA ASP A 9 2.11 27.34 -5.66
C ASP A 9 3.56 27.40 -5.12
N ASN A 10 4.24 26.26 -5.07
CA ASN A 10 5.60 26.16 -4.51
C ASN A 10 5.75 26.67 -3.07
N LYS A 11 4.64 26.80 -2.33
CA LYS A 11 4.64 27.19 -0.90
C LYS A 11 4.98 26.06 0.05
N TYR A 12 5.25 24.89 -0.50
CA TYR A 12 5.64 23.67 0.22
C TYR A 12 6.68 22.91 -0.58
N SER A 13 7.50 22.14 0.13
CA SER A 13 8.48 21.24 -0.48
C SER A 13 8.42 19.88 0.22
N VAL A 14 8.94 18.86 -0.46
CA VAL A 14 9.09 17.52 0.09
C VAL A 14 10.47 16.97 -0.22
N SER A 15 11.07 16.28 0.76
CA SER A 15 12.34 15.58 0.55
C SER A 15 12.14 14.17 -0.01
N SER A 16 13.17 13.61 -0.63
CA SER A 16 13.23 12.20 -1.05
C SER A 16 13.01 11.22 0.10
N ASP A 17 13.18 11.65 1.33
CA ASP A 17 13.01 10.83 2.54
C ASP A 17 11.62 10.99 3.17
N GLY A 18 10.74 11.75 2.53
CA GLY A 18 9.36 11.93 2.98
C GLY A 18 9.19 12.99 4.08
N ILE A 19 10.11 13.95 4.19
CA ILE A 19 9.93 15.09 5.08
C ILE A 19 9.27 16.22 4.30
N VAL A 20 8.16 16.73 4.80
CA VAL A 20 7.40 17.82 4.16
C VAL A 20 7.69 19.14 4.89
N TYR A 21 7.91 20.20 4.11
CA TYR A 21 8.19 21.53 4.65
C TYR A 21 7.13 22.53 4.19
N SER A 22 6.81 23.47 5.06
CA SER A 22 6.11 24.71 4.69
C SER A 22 7.15 25.77 4.41
N LEU A 23 6.99 26.49 3.30
CA LEU A 23 7.82 27.61 2.88
C LEU A 23 7.09 28.96 3.04
N LYS A 24 5.92 28.95 3.70
CA LYS A 24 5.17 30.17 4.04
C LYS A 24 5.88 30.92 5.17
N GLY A 25 6.67 31.91 4.80
CA GLY A 25 7.55 32.62 5.73
C GLY A 25 8.83 31.81 6.03
N LYS A 26 9.20 31.67 7.32
CA LYS A 26 10.38 30.86 7.69
C LYS A 26 10.09 29.39 7.41
N LYS A 27 11.00 28.72 6.71
CA LYS A 27 10.93 27.28 6.42
C LYS A 27 10.77 26.48 7.71
N LYS A 28 9.77 25.59 7.75
CA LYS A 28 9.52 24.69 8.89
C LYS A 28 9.05 23.32 8.44
N VAL A 29 9.43 22.28 9.19
CA VAL A 29 8.92 20.92 9.00
C VAL A 29 7.43 20.87 9.35
N LEU A 30 6.64 20.22 8.52
CA LEU A 30 5.26 19.87 8.84
C LEU A 30 5.24 18.51 9.56
N ASN A 31 5.05 18.57 10.88
CA ASN A 31 4.86 17.37 11.67
C ASN A 31 3.49 16.76 11.34
N GLY A 32 3.52 15.68 10.56
CA GLY A 32 2.30 14.93 10.26
C GLY A 32 1.89 14.02 11.41
N LYS A 33 0.73 13.42 11.30
CA LYS A 33 0.25 12.35 12.19
C LYS A 33 0.14 11.02 11.43
N ILE A 34 0.00 9.93 12.16
CA ILE A 34 -0.35 8.63 11.58
C ILE A 34 -1.88 8.57 11.50
N ALA A 35 -2.39 8.43 10.28
CA ALA A 35 -3.82 8.24 10.03
C ALA A 35 -4.27 6.86 10.50
N THR A 36 -5.58 6.66 10.67
CA THR A 36 -6.18 5.35 11.03
C THR A 36 -5.83 4.24 10.04
N SER A 37 -5.54 4.60 8.79
CA SER A 37 -5.03 3.69 7.75
C SER A 37 -3.59 3.22 7.97
N GLY A 38 -2.88 3.77 8.98
CA GLY A 38 -1.49 3.47 9.31
C GLY A 38 -0.46 4.26 8.48
N TYR A 39 -0.88 5.15 7.58
CA TYR A 39 0.02 6.00 6.79
C TYR A 39 0.28 7.32 7.49
N ARG A 40 1.45 7.91 7.23
CA ARG A 40 1.73 9.29 7.63
C ARG A 40 0.97 10.27 6.74
N GLU A 41 0.25 11.21 7.35
CA GLU A 41 -0.43 12.31 6.66
C GLU A 41 0.02 13.66 7.20
N VAL A 42 0.01 14.68 6.34
CA VAL A 42 0.27 16.08 6.69
C VAL A 42 -0.92 16.93 6.30
N VAL A 43 -1.08 18.07 6.98
CA VAL A 43 -2.09 19.08 6.65
C VAL A 43 -1.43 20.19 5.83
N ILE A 44 -1.90 20.39 4.62
CA ILE A 44 -1.55 21.51 3.76
C ILE A 44 -2.71 22.50 3.72
N ASN A 45 -2.41 23.76 4.02
CA ASN A 45 -3.38 24.85 3.87
C ASN A 45 -3.07 25.61 2.59
N HIS A 46 -3.95 25.49 1.59
CA HIS A 46 -3.83 26.14 0.30
C HIS A 46 -5.14 26.84 -0.05
N LEU A 47 -5.08 28.11 -0.46
CA LEU A 47 -6.25 28.94 -0.79
C LEU A 47 -7.33 28.93 0.32
N GLY A 48 -6.91 29.03 1.59
CA GLY A 48 -7.81 29.00 2.75
C GLY A 48 -8.37 27.62 3.11
N LYS A 49 -8.14 26.59 2.28
CA LYS A 49 -8.63 25.23 2.49
C LYS A 49 -7.57 24.35 3.11
N LYS A 50 -7.92 23.63 4.20
CA LYS A 50 -7.08 22.57 4.81
C LYS A 50 -7.29 21.26 4.06
N THR A 51 -6.21 20.67 3.56
CA THR A 51 -6.22 19.37 2.87
C THR A 51 -5.30 18.40 3.58
N TYR A 52 -5.80 17.21 3.88
CA TYR A 52 -5.02 16.10 4.44
C TYR A 52 -4.41 15.30 3.31
N ILE A 53 -3.09 15.14 3.32
CA ILE A 53 -2.36 14.48 2.24
C ILE A 53 -1.44 13.41 2.81
N LEU A 54 -1.51 12.22 2.23
CA LEU A 54 -0.64 11.11 2.59
C LEU A 54 0.77 11.37 2.04
N VAL A 55 1.77 11.29 2.90
CA VAL A 55 3.16 11.66 2.58
C VAL A 55 3.73 10.82 1.44
N HIS A 56 3.52 9.49 1.45
CA HIS A 56 4.00 8.61 0.37
C HIS A 56 3.45 9.01 -1.02
N ARG A 57 2.18 9.44 -1.09
CA ARG A 57 1.58 9.92 -2.33
C ARG A 57 2.21 11.23 -2.80
N LEU A 58 2.52 12.11 -1.86
CA LEU A 58 3.16 13.38 -2.15
C LEU A 58 4.58 13.15 -2.67
N VAL A 59 5.36 12.29 -2.03
CA VAL A 59 6.70 11.89 -2.50
C VAL A 59 6.60 11.27 -3.89
N ALA A 60 5.71 10.31 -4.09
CA ALA A 60 5.55 9.64 -5.38
C ALA A 60 5.16 10.63 -6.50
N SER A 61 4.24 11.56 -6.24
CA SER A 61 3.80 12.55 -7.25
C SER A 61 4.90 13.53 -7.66
N VAL A 62 5.85 13.82 -6.77
CA VAL A 62 6.94 14.79 -7.02
C VAL A 62 8.20 14.13 -7.58
N PHE A 63 8.48 12.89 -7.23
CA PHE A 63 9.75 12.23 -7.54
C PHE A 63 9.65 11.09 -8.55
N LEU A 64 8.50 10.43 -8.67
CA LEU A 64 8.32 9.25 -9.52
C LEU A 64 7.47 9.57 -10.75
N VAL A 65 7.94 9.12 -11.91
CA VAL A 65 7.16 9.19 -13.16
C VAL A 65 6.02 8.17 -13.10
N ASN A 66 4.79 8.58 -13.48
CA ASN A 66 3.60 7.74 -13.51
C ASN A 66 3.04 7.65 -14.94
N THR A 67 3.75 6.94 -15.81
CA THR A 67 3.38 6.82 -17.25
C THR A 67 2.04 6.12 -17.47
N ASN A 68 1.69 5.20 -16.57
CA ASN A 68 0.45 4.40 -16.69
C ASN A 68 -0.75 5.01 -15.96
N ASN A 69 -0.60 6.22 -15.40
CA ASN A 69 -1.64 6.90 -14.60
C ASN A 69 -2.20 6.03 -13.45
N TYR A 70 -1.35 5.23 -12.81
CA TYR A 70 -1.73 4.42 -11.67
C TYR A 70 -2.20 5.29 -10.50
N ARG A 71 -3.23 4.81 -9.79
CA ARG A 71 -3.77 5.52 -8.62
C ARG A 71 -3.13 5.07 -7.31
N THR A 72 -2.49 3.92 -7.30
CA THR A 72 -1.95 3.29 -6.08
C THR A 72 -0.44 3.45 -6.03
N VAL A 73 0.06 3.81 -4.83
CA VAL A 73 1.48 3.83 -4.49
C VAL A 73 1.74 2.70 -3.50
N ASN A 74 2.65 1.81 -3.84
CA ASN A 74 3.09 0.70 -3.00
C ASN A 74 4.34 1.06 -2.21
N HIS A 75 4.47 0.52 -1.00
CA HIS A 75 5.70 0.48 -0.21
C HIS A 75 6.36 -0.87 -0.42
N LYS A 76 7.50 -0.92 -1.09
CA LYS A 76 8.20 -2.16 -1.48
C LYS A 76 8.56 -3.03 -0.27
N ASP A 77 8.91 -2.41 0.86
CA ASP A 77 9.23 -3.06 2.12
C ASP A 77 8.03 -3.35 3.01
N CYS A 78 6.80 -3.07 2.55
CA CYS A 78 5.56 -3.20 3.31
C CYS A 78 5.45 -2.26 4.53
N ASN A 79 6.42 -1.39 4.78
CA ASN A 79 6.39 -0.44 5.89
C ASN A 79 5.75 0.89 5.46
N LYS A 80 4.50 1.11 5.85
CA LYS A 80 3.70 2.31 5.53
C LYS A 80 4.31 3.63 6.02
N LEU A 81 5.30 3.57 6.89
CA LEU A 81 5.98 4.75 7.43
C LEU A 81 7.31 5.07 6.74
N ASN A 82 7.84 4.15 5.94
CA ASN A 82 9.05 4.36 5.15
C ASN A 82 8.69 5.04 3.82
N ASN A 83 8.61 6.37 3.86
CA ASN A 83 8.23 7.19 2.72
C ASN A 83 9.43 7.64 1.86
N ASN A 84 10.58 6.96 1.98
CA ASN A 84 11.72 7.22 1.10
C ASN A 84 11.35 6.88 -0.35
N VAL A 85 11.75 7.73 -1.30
CA VAL A 85 11.43 7.58 -2.72
C VAL A 85 11.89 6.23 -3.30
N SER A 86 13.04 5.71 -2.84
CA SER A 86 13.57 4.41 -3.28
C SER A 86 12.67 3.23 -2.89
N ASN A 87 11.88 3.41 -1.82
CA ASN A 87 10.94 2.42 -1.30
C ASN A 87 9.54 2.51 -1.93
N LEU A 88 9.26 3.55 -2.69
CA LEU A 88 7.93 3.78 -3.27
C LEU A 88 7.91 3.42 -4.76
N GLU A 89 6.75 3.01 -5.23
CA GLU A 89 6.48 2.79 -6.64
C GLU A 89 5.00 3.03 -6.97
N TRP A 90 4.72 3.51 -8.18
CA TRP A 90 3.37 3.51 -8.72
C TRP A 90 3.03 2.11 -9.22
N CYS A 91 1.86 1.60 -8.86
CA CYS A 91 1.41 0.28 -9.29
C CYS A 91 -0.10 0.25 -9.52
N SER A 92 -0.56 -0.76 -10.23
CA SER A 92 -1.99 -1.08 -10.32
C SER A 92 -2.50 -1.66 -8.99
N ASP A 93 -3.81 -1.60 -8.79
CA ASP A 93 -4.45 -2.19 -7.59
C ASP A 93 -4.22 -3.72 -7.54
N SER A 94 -4.15 -4.38 -8.71
CA SER A 94 -3.87 -5.82 -8.82
C SER A 94 -2.45 -6.16 -8.37
N GLU A 95 -1.44 -5.42 -8.84
CA GLU A 95 -0.04 -5.60 -8.43
C GLU A 95 0.12 -5.37 -6.93
N ASN A 96 -0.48 -4.31 -6.39
CA ASN A 96 -0.46 -4.03 -4.96
C ASN A 96 -1.10 -5.15 -4.13
N LEU A 97 -2.20 -5.74 -4.62
CA LEU A 97 -2.86 -6.88 -3.97
C LEU A 97 -1.96 -8.14 -4.00
N ILE A 98 -1.29 -8.40 -5.12
CA ILE A 98 -0.34 -9.51 -5.25
C ILE A 98 0.83 -9.32 -4.28
N HIS A 99 1.41 -8.11 -4.26
CA HIS A 99 2.48 -7.75 -3.33
C HIS A 99 2.05 -7.99 -1.86
N ALA A 100 0.87 -7.49 -1.47
CA ALA A 100 0.33 -7.69 -0.13
C ALA A 100 0.11 -9.18 0.22
N ARG A 101 -0.32 -10.00 -0.76
CA ARG A 101 -0.48 -11.44 -0.59
C ARG A 101 0.86 -12.12 -0.35
N ASN A 102 1.85 -11.84 -1.21
CA ASN A 102 3.16 -12.48 -1.15
C ASN A 102 3.91 -12.16 0.14
N ASN A 103 3.62 -11.00 0.74
CA ASN A 103 4.20 -10.56 2.01
C ASN A 103 3.32 -10.86 3.23
N GLY A 104 2.26 -11.68 3.09
CA GLY A 104 1.43 -12.11 4.22
C GLY A 104 0.58 -11.01 4.87
N LEU A 105 0.43 -9.84 4.21
CA LEU A 105 -0.32 -8.69 4.74
C LEU A 105 -1.83 -8.85 4.64
N LEU A 106 -2.30 -9.77 3.80
CA LEU A 106 -3.72 -10.06 3.70
C LEU A 106 -4.11 -10.97 4.87
N LYS A 107 -5.10 -10.54 5.65
CA LYS A 107 -5.77 -11.41 6.63
C LYS A 107 -6.62 -12.46 5.89
N THR A 108 -5.95 -13.36 5.18
CA THR A 108 -6.63 -14.50 4.56
C THR A 108 -6.67 -15.63 5.58
N LYS A 109 -7.80 -16.35 5.64
CA LYS A 109 -7.91 -17.58 6.45
C LYS A 109 -6.98 -18.69 5.93
N ILE A 110 -6.36 -18.49 4.77
CA ILE A 110 -5.52 -19.46 4.09
C ILE A 110 -4.20 -18.80 3.72
N ASN A 111 -3.11 -19.34 4.21
CA ASN A 111 -1.74 -19.10 3.74
C ASN A 111 -1.30 -20.27 2.84
N ASN A 112 -0.08 -20.21 2.31
CA ASN A 112 0.46 -21.26 1.44
C ASN A 112 0.52 -22.63 2.13
N GLU A 113 0.85 -22.67 3.43
CA GLU A 113 0.92 -23.90 4.21
C GLU A 113 -0.46 -24.57 4.35
N ILE A 114 -1.48 -23.77 4.71
CA ILE A 114 -2.87 -24.24 4.80
C ILE A 114 -3.38 -24.67 3.42
N ALA A 115 -2.99 -23.98 2.36
CA ALA A 115 -3.37 -24.36 0.99
C ALA A 115 -2.77 -25.72 0.60
N GLU A 116 -1.51 -26.00 0.93
CA GLU A 116 -0.89 -27.31 0.70
C GLU A 116 -1.55 -28.40 1.57
N GLN A 117 -1.88 -28.12 2.83
CA GLN A 117 -2.65 -29.05 3.66
C GLN A 117 -4.02 -29.38 3.03
N ILE A 118 -4.78 -28.38 2.58
CA ILE A 118 -6.06 -28.56 1.91
C ILE A 118 -5.90 -29.38 0.62
N LYS A 119 -4.86 -29.14 -0.15
CA LYS A 119 -4.59 -29.87 -1.39
C LYS A 119 -4.39 -31.37 -1.14
N ASN A 120 -3.69 -31.73 -0.06
CA ASN A 120 -3.37 -33.09 0.33
C ASN A 120 -4.41 -33.72 1.29
N GLU A 121 -5.41 -32.94 1.76
CA GLU A 121 -6.43 -33.40 2.70
C GLU A 121 -7.35 -34.44 2.07
N ASN A 122 -7.58 -35.56 2.74
CA ASN A 122 -8.56 -36.55 2.34
C ASN A 122 -9.98 -36.16 2.81
N GLY A 123 -10.98 -36.41 1.97
CA GLY A 123 -12.38 -36.13 2.30
C GLY A 123 -13.11 -35.35 1.19
N THR A 124 -14.38 -35.13 1.40
CA THR A 124 -15.22 -34.37 0.47
C THR A 124 -14.92 -32.87 0.56
N ILE A 125 -15.14 -32.16 -0.54
CA ILE A 125 -15.01 -30.68 -0.57
C ILE A 125 -15.82 -30.01 0.55
N ARG A 126 -16.97 -30.59 0.92
CA ARG A 126 -17.86 -30.07 1.96
C ARG A 126 -17.25 -30.22 3.37
N GLU A 127 -16.66 -31.35 3.67
CA GLU A 127 -15.99 -31.62 4.94
C GLU A 127 -14.75 -30.74 5.11
N ILE A 128 -13.92 -30.67 4.07
CA ILE A 128 -12.73 -29.81 4.03
C ILE A 128 -13.12 -28.34 4.20
N ALA A 129 -14.15 -27.86 3.49
CA ALA A 129 -14.64 -26.51 3.62
C ALA A 129 -15.10 -26.18 5.06
N LYS A 130 -15.78 -27.12 5.73
CA LYS A 130 -16.20 -26.98 7.12
C LYS A 130 -14.99 -26.98 8.07
N LYS A 131 -14.03 -27.91 7.91
CA LYS A 131 -12.82 -28.02 8.73
C LYS A 131 -11.98 -26.75 8.73
N TYR A 132 -11.76 -26.14 7.53
CA TYR A 132 -10.93 -24.95 7.39
C TYR A 132 -11.72 -23.62 7.44
N GLY A 133 -13.06 -23.69 7.59
CA GLY A 133 -13.92 -22.50 7.68
C GLY A 133 -13.94 -21.63 6.43
N ILE A 134 -13.89 -22.23 5.24
CA ILE A 134 -13.82 -21.57 3.93
C ILE A 134 -14.92 -22.03 2.97
N GLY A 135 -15.11 -21.32 1.87
CA GLY A 135 -16.11 -21.68 0.87
C GLY A 135 -15.73 -22.94 0.08
N LYS A 136 -16.74 -23.77 -0.27
CA LYS A 136 -16.57 -24.97 -1.11
C LYS A 136 -15.84 -24.70 -2.43
N THR A 137 -16.19 -23.60 -3.10
CA THR A 137 -15.55 -23.15 -4.34
C THR A 137 -14.06 -22.89 -4.14
N GLN A 138 -13.68 -22.33 -2.99
CA GLN A 138 -12.28 -22.05 -2.66
C GLN A 138 -11.50 -23.34 -2.46
N VAL A 139 -12.08 -24.33 -1.77
CA VAL A 139 -11.49 -25.68 -1.66
C VAL A 139 -11.31 -26.31 -3.04
N GLY A 140 -12.32 -26.24 -3.90
CA GLY A 140 -12.26 -26.76 -5.26
C GLY A 140 -11.11 -26.13 -6.08
N TYR A 141 -10.92 -24.82 -6.02
CA TYR A 141 -9.82 -24.15 -6.73
C TYR A 141 -8.45 -24.54 -6.18
N ILE A 142 -8.31 -24.74 -4.86
CA ILE A 142 -7.07 -25.18 -4.24
C ILE A 142 -6.75 -26.62 -4.69
N LYS A 143 -7.70 -27.52 -4.63
CA LYS A 143 -7.55 -28.92 -5.06
C LYS A 143 -7.19 -29.05 -6.54
N GLN A 144 -7.70 -28.18 -7.39
CA GLN A 144 -7.41 -28.13 -8.83
C GLN A 144 -6.13 -27.38 -9.17
N GLY A 145 -5.40 -26.84 -8.18
CA GLY A 145 -4.21 -26.03 -8.43
C GLY A 145 -4.46 -24.70 -9.15
N LYS A 146 -5.71 -24.21 -9.24
CA LYS A 146 -6.07 -22.96 -9.92
C LYS A 146 -5.74 -21.72 -9.07
N ARG A 147 -5.49 -21.88 -7.79
CA ARG A 147 -5.04 -20.83 -6.85
C ARG A 147 -3.95 -21.41 -5.96
N TRP A 148 -3.08 -20.56 -5.45
CA TRP A 148 -1.99 -20.95 -4.55
C TRP A 148 -0.91 -21.80 -5.25
N GLN A 149 -0.61 -21.48 -6.53
CA GLN A 149 0.60 -21.97 -7.19
C GLN A 149 1.79 -21.14 -6.67
N LYS A 150 2.93 -21.85 -6.42
CA LYS A 150 4.22 -21.20 -6.09
C LYS A 150 4.73 -20.40 -7.27
#